data_a4c7ab9ffd16c942984b1230d202ed27
#
_entry.id   a4c7ab9ffd16c942984b1230d202ed27
#
_cell.length_a   1.000
_cell.length_b   1.000
_cell.length_c   1.000
_cell.angle_alpha   90.00
_cell.angle_beta   90.00
_cell.angle_gamma   90.00
#
_symmetry.space_group_name_H-M   'P 1'
#
loop_
_entity.id
_entity.type
_entity.pdbx_description
1 polymer ?
#
loop_
_entity_poly.entity_id
_entity_poly.type
_entity_poly.pdbx_seq_one_letter_code
_entity_poly.pdbx_strand_id
1 'polypeptide(L)'
;MLLLDCNDASMRLWRDDSDTFLMGIAWLNEGRYQFGHTAWQQARRAPREINNRYWHRLSTQPLSPALGPARHTADLVHAHLEALLGDASGEIILAIPGAMEPAQLSLLLGIIETLPVTPSGVVHRSALVGASVAEACAHVELHLHQASITPINMAHGMATTGETQLLPGFGLLGLIDDLAEIIGQQFVSQTRFDPQRRADTEQTLYEQIPSLLQALATQSEV
;
A
#
# COMPACT_ATOMS: atom_id res chain seq x y z
N MET A 1 13.83 2.80 18.58
CA MET A 1 13.93 3.44 17.23
C MET A 1 12.82 2.86 16.37
N LEU A 2 12.12 3.71 15.60
CA LEU A 2 11.04 3.29 14.70
C LEU A 2 11.56 3.19 13.27
N LEU A 3 11.02 2.25 12.49
CA LEU A 3 11.22 2.17 11.05
C LEU A 3 9.85 2.16 10.36
N LEU A 4 9.60 3.13 9.49
CA LEU A 4 8.41 3.18 8.65
C LEU A 4 8.76 2.72 7.23
N ASP A 5 8.18 1.61 6.83
CA ASP A 5 8.26 1.07 5.46
C ASP A 5 7.09 1.62 4.63
N CYS A 6 7.40 2.51 3.69
CA CYS A 6 6.44 3.33 2.95
C CYS A 6 5.99 2.66 1.64
N ASN A 7 5.36 1.48 1.69
CA ASN A 7 4.68 0.91 0.54
C ASN A 7 3.16 0.94 0.77
N ASP A 8 2.40 1.59 -0.12
CA ASP A 8 0.96 1.80 0.04
C ASP A 8 0.15 0.50 0.01
N ALA A 9 0.66 -0.59 -0.58
CA ALA A 9 0.04 -1.91 -0.47
C ALA A 9 0.16 -2.49 0.95
N SER A 10 1.15 -2.07 1.75
CA SER A 10 1.35 -2.50 3.14
C SER A 10 2.28 -1.51 3.84
N MET A 11 1.75 -0.35 4.25
CA MET A 11 2.48 0.58 5.13
C MET A 11 2.76 -0.11 6.45
N ARG A 12 4.04 -0.22 6.83
CA ARG A 12 4.45 -1.00 8.00
C ARG A 12 5.33 -0.17 8.93
N LEU A 13 4.96 -0.17 10.19
CA LEU A 13 5.73 0.44 11.27
C LEU A 13 6.37 -0.66 12.11
N TRP A 14 7.68 -0.68 12.14
CA TRP A 14 8.47 -1.54 13.03
C TRP A 14 8.84 -0.78 14.30
N ARG A 15 8.58 -1.43 15.44
CA ARG A 15 8.96 -0.96 16.77
C ARG A 15 9.56 -2.14 17.54
N ASP A 16 10.86 -2.09 17.77
CA ASP A 16 11.63 -3.19 18.37
C ASP A 16 11.38 -4.52 17.62
N ASP A 17 10.87 -5.56 18.28
CA ASP A 17 10.60 -6.87 17.67
C ASP A 17 9.14 -7.02 17.19
N SER A 18 8.38 -5.95 17.16
CA SER A 18 6.97 -5.94 16.73
C SER A 18 6.75 -5.03 15.54
N ASP A 19 5.78 -5.37 14.71
CA ASP A 19 5.33 -4.50 13.62
C ASP A 19 3.82 -4.36 13.59
N THR A 20 3.38 -3.22 13.08
CA THR A 20 1.99 -2.91 12.76
C THR A 20 1.92 -2.51 11.31
N PHE A 21 0.90 -2.97 10.59
CA PHE A 21 0.74 -2.57 9.19
C PHE A 21 -0.70 -2.18 8.89
N LEU A 22 -0.84 -1.21 7.98
CA LEU A 22 -2.12 -0.79 7.42
C LEU A 22 -1.96 -0.60 5.91
N MET A 23 -2.86 -1.20 5.13
CA MET A 23 -2.95 -0.95 3.69
C MET A 23 -3.37 0.50 3.44
N GLY A 24 -2.86 1.11 2.38
CA GLY A 24 -3.13 2.50 1.97
C GLY A 24 -4.55 2.72 1.42
N ILE A 25 -5.55 2.19 2.10
CA ILE A 25 -6.98 2.33 1.79
C ILE A 25 -7.65 3.04 2.96
N ALA A 26 -8.38 4.11 2.67
CA ALA A 26 -9.16 4.88 3.63
C ALA A 26 -10.65 4.69 3.38
N TRP A 27 -11.41 4.47 4.43
CA TRP A 27 -12.87 4.45 4.45
C TRP A 27 -13.40 5.54 5.38
N LEU A 28 -14.28 6.39 4.86
CA LEU A 28 -15.00 7.38 5.65
C LEU A 28 -16.25 6.74 6.26
N ASN A 29 -16.20 6.46 7.56
CA ASN A 29 -17.32 5.91 8.31
C ASN A 29 -17.79 6.91 9.36
N GLU A 30 -19.03 7.38 9.27
CA GLU A 30 -19.65 8.31 10.24
C GLU A 30 -18.76 9.52 10.58
N GLY A 31 -18.11 10.10 9.57
CA GLY A 31 -17.24 11.28 9.72
C GLY A 31 -15.83 10.98 10.24
N ARG A 32 -15.44 9.72 10.41
CA ARG A 32 -14.10 9.27 10.83
C ARG A 32 -13.47 8.39 9.78
N TYR A 33 -12.16 8.50 9.62
CA TYR A 33 -11.43 7.62 8.73
C TYR A 33 -11.06 6.32 9.43
N GLN A 34 -11.26 5.21 8.72
CA GLN A 34 -10.74 3.89 9.06
C GLN A 34 -9.81 3.45 7.93
N PHE A 35 -8.75 2.70 8.26
CA PHE A 35 -7.70 2.35 7.31
C PHE A 35 -7.46 0.84 7.25
N GLY A 36 -6.69 0.43 6.24
CA GLY A 36 -6.20 -0.93 6.12
C GLY A 36 -7.31 -1.95 5.85
N HIS A 37 -7.27 -3.07 6.57
CA HIS A 37 -8.19 -4.19 6.36
C HIS A 37 -9.67 -3.81 6.57
N THR A 38 -9.96 -3.00 7.57
CA THR A 38 -11.34 -2.51 7.82
C THR A 38 -11.88 -1.71 6.64
N ALA A 39 -11.06 -0.84 6.04
CA ALA A 39 -11.43 -0.11 4.83
C ALA A 39 -11.56 -1.05 3.62
N TRP A 40 -10.66 -2.02 3.49
CA TRP A 40 -10.72 -3.03 2.45
C TRP A 40 -12.04 -3.81 2.45
N GLN A 41 -12.53 -4.22 3.62
CA GLN A 41 -13.80 -4.94 3.79
C GLN A 41 -15.03 -4.14 3.36
N GLN A 42 -14.90 -2.83 3.16
CA GLN A 42 -15.97 -1.96 2.68
C GLN A 42 -15.77 -1.48 1.24
N ALA A 43 -14.66 -1.84 0.61
CA ALA A 43 -14.26 -1.27 -0.67
C ALA A 43 -15.30 -1.48 -1.78
N ARG A 44 -16.00 -2.61 -1.81
CA ARG A 44 -17.06 -2.91 -2.79
C ARG A 44 -18.46 -2.55 -2.27
N ARG A 45 -18.66 -2.49 -0.94
CA ARG A 45 -19.94 -2.14 -0.32
C ARG A 45 -20.22 -0.65 -0.30
N ALA A 46 -19.17 0.16 -0.07
CA ALA A 46 -19.28 1.62 0.06
C ALA A 46 -18.24 2.36 -0.81
N PRO A 47 -18.18 2.13 -2.14
CA PRO A 47 -17.09 2.62 -2.99
C PRO A 47 -16.99 4.15 -3.05
N ARG A 48 -18.08 4.89 -2.73
CA ARG A 48 -18.08 6.36 -2.69
C ARG A 48 -17.45 6.92 -1.42
N GLU A 49 -17.29 6.09 -0.40
CA GLU A 49 -16.70 6.42 0.90
C GLU A 49 -15.26 5.92 1.01
N ILE A 50 -14.71 5.36 -0.08
CA ILE A 50 -13.36 4.82 -0.15
C ILE A 50 -12.44 5.73 -0.94
N ASN A 51 -11.21 5.91 -0.42
CA ASN A 51 -10.09 6.41 -1.20
C ASN A 51 -8.90 5.48 -1.01
N ASN A 52 -8.36 4.96 -2.12
CA ASN A 52 -7.19 4.08 -2.16
C ASN A 52 -6.04 4.67 -2.97
N ARG A 53 -6.13 5.98 -3.35
CA ARG A 53 -5.14 6.65 -4.20
C ARG A 53 -4.38 7.76 -3.49
N TYR A 54 -4.66 8.03 -2.21
CA TYR A 54 -4.10 9.17 -1.50
C TYR A 54 -2.58 9.08 -1.30
N TRP A 55 -2.00 7.89 -1.17
CA TRP A 55 -0.54 7.69 -1.20
C TRP A 55 0.03 7.87 -2.60
N HIS A 56 -0.57 7.20 -3.59
CA HIS A 56 -0.14 7.27 -4.98
C HIS A 56 -0.20 8.70 -5.55
N ARG A 57 -1.17 9.51 -5.10
CA ARG A 57 -1.40 10.90 -5.52
C ARG A 57 -1.13 11.91 -4.41
N LEU A 58 -0.18 11.63 -3.52
CA LEU A 58 0.14 12.50 -2.40
C LEU A 58 0.45 13.93 -2.88
N SER A 59 -0.40 14.88 -2.50
CA SER A 59 -0.32 16.28 -2.90
C SER A 59 -1.17 17.16 -1.99
N THR A 60 -1.03 18.48 -2.14
CA THR A 60 -1.90 19.51 -1.54
C THR A 60 -2.97 20.03 -2.50
N GLN A 61 -3.16 19.36 -3.64
CA GLN A 61 -4.27 19.68 -4.54
C GLN A 61 -5.60 19.25 -3.92
N PRO A 62 -6.69 19.99 -4.19
CA PRO A 62 -8.01 19.65 -3.67
C PRO A 62 -8.39 18.20 -3.97
N LEU A 63 -8.89 17.49 -2.95
CA LEU A 63 -9.31 16.11 -3.09
C LEU A 63 -10.57 16.01 -3.97
N SER A 64 -10.49 15.23 -5.04
CA SER A 64 -11.60 14.99 -5.95
C SER A 64 -11.70 13.50 -6.31
N PRO A 65 -12.85 12.87 -6.03
CA PRO A 65 -14.02 13.40 -5.30
C PRO A 65 -13.67 13.73 -3.83
N ALA A 66 -14.43 14.65 -3.24
CA ALA A 66 -14.29 14.99 -1.83
C ALA A 66 -14.60 13.76 -0.94
N LEU A 67 -13.89 13.62 0.17
CA LEU A 67 -14.08 12.53 1.14
C LEU A 67 -14.06 13.10 2.57
N GLY A 68 -15.23 13.45 3.07
CA GLY A 68 -15.39 13.99 4.43
C GLY A 68 -14.59 15.27 4.68
N PRO A 69 -13.91 15.39 5.84
CA PRO A 69 -13.17 16.60 6.21
C PRO A 69 -11.84 16.79 5.48
N ALA A 70 -11.30 15.77 4.80
CA ALA A 70 -10.04 15.88 4.09
C ALA A 70 -10.15 16.85 2.90
N ARG A 71 -9.27 17.84 2.85
CA ARG A 71 -9.20 18.85 1.77
C ARG A 71 -8.34 18.35 0.61
N HIS A 72 -7.32 17.54 0.91
CA HIS A 72 -6.34 17.02 -0.05
C HIS A 72 -5.84 15.64 0.42
N THR A 73 -5.10 14.95 -0.44
CA THR A 73 -4.57 13.62 -0.10
C THR A 73 -3.60 13.63 1.07
N ALA A 74 -2.89 14.74 1.31
CA ALA A 74 -2.00 14.89 2.46
C ALA A 74 -2.75 14.81 3.81
N ASP A 75 -4.00 15.29 3.88
CA ASP A 75 -4.82 15.14 5.11
C ASP A 75 -5.12 13.65 5.38
N LEU A 76 -5.37 12.84 4.34
CA LEU A 76 -5.57 11.39 4.49
C LEU A 76 -4.28 10.66 4.87
N VAL A 77 -3.12 11.07 4.31
CA VAL A 77 -1.82 10.52 4.70
C VAL A 77 -1.52 10.83 6.17
N HIS A 78 -1.78 12.06 6.62
CA HIS A 78 -1.62 12.44 8.02
C HIS A 78 -2.47 11.54 8.93
N ALA A 79 -3.77 11.42 8.66
CA ALA A 79 -4.69 10.60 9.45
C ALA A 79 -4.30 9.10 9.42
N HIS A 80 -3.79 8.60 8.29
CA HIS A 80 -3.30 7.22 8.19
C HIS A 80 -2.06 7.00 9.05
N LEU A 81 -1.10 7.94 9.01
CA LEU A 81 0.10 7.86 9.84
C LEU A 81 -0.23 7.96 11.33
N GLU A 82 -1.17 8.84 11.74
CA GLU A 82 -1.66 8.87 13.11
C GLU A 82 -2.22 7.52 13.55
N ALA A 83 -3.05 6.89 12.71
CA ALA A 83 -3.62 5.57 12.99
C ALA A 83 -2.55 4.47 13.07
N LEU A 84 -1.52 4.53 12.21
CA LEU A 84 -0.44 3.56 12.19
C LEU A 84 0.52 3.72 13.37
N LEU A 85 0.85 4.97 13.71
CA LEU A 85 1.74 5.29 14.85
C LEU A 85 1.09 4.94 16.19
N GLY A 86 -0.22 5.18 16.34
CA GLY A 86 -0.90 5.00 17.63
C GLY A 86 -0.24 5.82 18.73
N ASP A 87 0.34 5.17 19.73
CA ASP A 87 1.09 5.78 20.84
C ASP A 87 2.60 5.87 20.61
N ALA A 88 3.09 5.45 19.44
CA ALA A 88 4.51 5.45 19.13
C ALA A 88 5.05 6.88 19.00
N SER A 89 6.24 7.11 19.53
CA SER A 89 6.92 8.41 19.50
C SER A 89 8.46 8.22 19.47
N GLY A 90 9.17 9.29 19.16
CA GLY A 90 10.64 9.30 19.13
C GLY A 90 11.23 9.30 17.71
N GLU A 91 12.45 8.84 17.56
CA GLU A 91 13.15 8.85 16.28
C GLU A 91 12.62 7.79 15.32
N ILE A 92 12.40 8.19 14.06
CA ILE A 92 11.89 7.35 12.99
C ILE A 92 12.80 7.41 11.75
N ILE A 93 13.08 6.25 11.17
CA ILE A 93 13.70 6.11 9.85
C ILE A 93 12.60 5.76 8.83
N LEU A 94 12.68 6.38 7.65
CA LEU A 94 11.74 6.17 6.57
C LEU A 94 12.39 5.32 5.47
N ALA A 95 11.81 4.17 5.17
CA ALA A 95 12.17 3.36 4.00
C ALA A 95 11.23 3.73 2.84
N ILE A 96 11.75 4.48 1.87
CA ILE A 96 10.98 5.11 0.80
C ILE A 96 11.09 4.30 -0.49
N PRO A 97 9.97 3.98 -1.17
CA PRO A 97 9.99 3.30 -2.46
C PRO A 97 10.53 4.19 -3.57
N GLY A 98 11.18 3.59 -4.55
CA GLY A 98 11.67 4.31 -5.73
C GLY A 98 10.58 4.95 -6.58
N ALA A 99 9.32 4.57 -6.36
CA ALA A 99 8.16 5.15 -7.01
C ALA A 99 7.73 6.51 -6.43
N MET A 100 8.24 6.90 -5.27
CA MET A 100 7.90 8.17 -4.62
C MET A 100 8.68 9.32 -5.24
N GLU A 101 7.97 10.32 -5.75
CA GLU A 101 8.59 11.52 -6.33
C GLU A 101 9.20 12.42 -5.23
N PRO A 102 10.26 13.21 -5.55
CA PRO A 102 10.89 14.13 -4.58
C PRO A 102 9.91 15.11 -3.94
N ALA A 103 8.92 15.60 -4.68
CA ALA A 103 7.88 16.51 -4.15
C ALA A 103 6.98 15.79 -3.13
N GLN A 104 6.65 14.53 -3.37
CA GLN A 104 5.87 13.70 -2.44
C GLN A 104 6.67 13.39 -1.16
N LEU A 105 7.98 13.08 -1.30
CA LEU A 105 8.86 12.89 -0.14
C LEU A 105 8.96 14.15 0.72
N SER A 106 9.15 15.31 0.09
CA SER A 106 9.19 16.59 0.82
C SER A 106 7.89 16.86 1.58
N LEU A 107 6.75 16.58 0.96
CA LEU A 107 5.44 16.72 1.61
C LEU A 107 5.26 15.71 2.74
N LEU A 108 5.69 14.45 2.55
CA LEU A 108 5.64 13.42 3.57
C LEU A 108 6.47 13.80 4.80
N LEU A 109 7.69 14.32 4.61
CA LEU A 109 8.53 14.80 5.71
C LEU A 109 7.84 15.94 6.48
N GLY A 110 7.24 16.91 5.78
CA GLY A 110 6.45 17.97 6.42
C GLY A 110 5.24 17.45 7.19
N ILE A 111 4.57 16.39 6.72
CA ILE A 111 3.49 15.74 7.48
C ILE A 111 4.05 15.08 8.74
N ILE A 112 5.15 14.34 8.63
CA ILE A 112 5.76 13.62 9.76
C ILE A 112 6.22 14.59 10.86
N GLU A 113 6.71 15.78 10.52
CA GLU A 113 7.08 16.82 11.49
C GLU A 113 5.89 17.29 12.36
N THR A 114 4.67 17.05 11.95
CA THR A 114 3.45 17.37 12.74
C THR A 114 3.00 16.24 13.66
N LEU A 115 3.65 15.08 13.58
CA LEU A 115 3.36 13.87 14.35
C LEU A 115 4.33 13.73 15.54
N PRO A 116 4.05 12.90 16.55
CA PRO A 116 4.90 12.74 17.74
C PRO A 116 6.20 11.95 17.47
N VAL A 117 6.74 12.02 16.24
CA VAL A 117 7.98 11.36 15.83
C VAL A 117 8.92 12.35 15.15
N THR A 118 10.22 12.08 15.20
CA THR A 118 11.25 12.93 14.59
C THR A 118 12.00 12.13 13.51
N PRO A 119 11.98 12.54 12.23
CA PRO A 119 12.74 11.87 11.19
C PRO A 119 14.25 11.93 11.50
N SER A 120 14.88 10.77 11.63
CA SER A 120 16.34 10.63 11.84
C SER A 120 17.08 10.13 10.60
N GLY A 121 16.35 9.64 9.60
CA GLY A 121 16.94 9.21 8.34
C GLY A 121 15.90 8.81 7.30
N VAL A 122 16.33 8.86 6.04
CA VAL A 122 15.58 8.37 4.89
C VAL A 122 16.46 7.40 4.12
N VAL A 123 15.94 6.23 3.79
CA VAL A 123 16.65 5.21 3.03
C VAL A 123 15.78 4.71 1.88
N HIS A 124 16.41 4.41 0.76
CA HIS A 124 15.71 3.80 -0.38
C HIS A 124 15.40 2.32 -0.06
N ARG A 125 14.13 1.92 -0.17
CA ARG A 125 13.69 0.53 0.13
C ARG A 125 14.52 -0.52 -0.60
N SER A 126 14.77 -0.32 -1.89
CA SER A 126 15.57 -1.26 -2.68
C SER A 126 17.02 -1.38 -2.20
N ALA A 127 17.60 -0.33 -1.60
CA ALA A 127 18.93 -0.42 -1.01
C ALA A 127 18.95 -1.33 0.23
N LEU A 128 17.89 -1.30 1.04
CA LEU A 128 17.75 -2.23 2.19
C LEU A 128 17.63 -3.68 1.71
N VAL A 129 16.82 -3.93 0.67
CA VAL A 129 16.71 -5.27 0.06
C VAL A 129 18.06 -5.72 -0.49
N GLY A 130 18.77 -4.86 -1.22
CA GLY A 130 20.09 -5.16 -1.76
C GLY A 130 21.11 -5.50 -0.68
N ALA A 131 21.10 -4.76 0.44
CA ALA A 131 21.96 -5.05 1.57
C ALA A 131 21.68 -6.41 2.22
N SER A 132 20.43 -6.87 2.22
CA SER A 132 20.04 -8.18 2.76
C SER A 132 20.37 -9.34 1.82
N VAL A 133 20.22 -9.13 0.49
CA VAL A 133 20.51 -10.15 -0.53
C VAL A 133 22.02 -10.27 -0.77
N ALA A 134 22.76 -9.17 -0.61
CA ALA A 134 24.21 -9.07 -0.82
C ALA A 134 24.70 -9.41 -2.25
N GLU A 135 23.81 -9.34 -3.23
CA GLU A 135 24.08 -9.63 -4.65
C GLU A 135 23.45 -8.57 -5.56
N ALA A 136 23.99 -8.40 -6.76
CA ALA A 136 23.37 -7.58 -7.78
C ALA A 136 22.06 -8.23 -8.24
N CYS A 137 20.96 -7.48 -8.18
CA CYS A 137 19.63 -7.99 -8.48
C CYS A 137 18.69 -6.88 -8.98
N ALA A 138 17.46 -7.22 -9.29
CA ALA A 138 16.38 -6.28 -9.52
C ALA A 138 15.35 -6.43 -8.42
N HIS A 139 15.01 -5.34 -7.73
CA HIS A 139 13.94 -5.30 -6.75
C HIS A 139 12.64 -4.92 -7.44
N VAL A 140 11.65 -5.80 -7.40
CA VAL A 140 10.29 -5.56 -7.89
C VAL A 140 9.40 -5.23 -6.70
N GLU A 141 8.76 -4.07 -6.74
CA GLU A 141 7.81 -3.64 -5.71
C GLU A 141 6.41 -3.57 -6.31
N LEU A 142 5.45 -4.16 -5.60
CA LEU A 142 4.04 -4.07 -5.93
C LEU A 142 3.38 -3.04 -5.00
N HIS A 143 2.87 -1.96 -5.60
CA HIS A 143 2.07 -0.93 -4.94
C HIS A 143 0.57 -1.16 -5.22
N LEU A 144 -0.33 -0.38 -4.61
CA LEU A 144 -1.76 -0.53 -4.87
C LEU A 144 -2.15 -0.32 -6.34
N HIS A 145 -1.52 0.66 -7.02
CA HIS A 145 -1.92 1.08 -8.38
C HIS A 145 -0.85 0.92 -9.45
N GLN A 146 0.36 0.52 -9.08
CA GLN A 146 1.48 0.33 -10.01
C GLN A 146 2.47 -0.69 -9.46
N ALA A 147 3.36 -1.17 -10.30
CA ALA A 147 4.59 -1.82 -9.87
C ALA A 147 5.79 -0.93 -10.16
N SER A 148 6.90 -1.18 -9.50
CA SER A 148 8.18 -0.55 -9.82
C SER A 148 9.30 -1.59 -9.84
N ILE A 149 10.31 -1.35 -10.68
CA ILE A 149 11.49 -2.19 -10.80
C ILE A 149 12.72 -1.31 -10.60
N THR A 150 13.50 -1.63 -9.58
CA THR A 150 14.75 -0.89 -9.26
C THR A 150 15.95 -1.83 -9.40
N PRO A 151 16.88 -1.58 -10.31
CA PRO A 151 18.14 -2.31 -10.38
C PRO A 151 18.98 -2.04 -9.13
N ILE A 152 19.61 -3.08 -8.60
CA ILE A 152 20.52 -3.00 -7.45
C ILE A 152 21.89 -3.49 -7.88
N ASN A 153 22.90 -2.66 -7.69
CA ASN A 153 24.28 -3.00 -7.92
C ASN A 153 25.01 -3.15 -6.58
N MET A 154 25.93 -4.09 -6.49
CA MET A 154 26.78 -4.30 -5.33
C MET A 154 28.22 -3.92 -5.68
N ALA A 155 28.80 -3.00 -4.91
CA ALA A 155 30.20 -2.63 -5.03
C ALA A 155 30.81 -2.42 -3.65
N HIS A 156 31.93 -3.08 -3.38
CA HIS A 156 32.66 -2.97 -2.10
C HIS A 156 31.80 -3.24 -0.86
N GLY A 157 30.85 -4.18 -0.95
CA GLY A 157 29.93 -4.51 0.14
C GLY A 157 28.80 -3.48 0.38
N MET A 158 28.63 -2.52 -0.53
CA MET A 158 27.55 -1.54 -0.48
C MET A 158 26.55 -1.76 -1.61
N ALA A 159 25.26 -1.73 -1.27
CA ALA A 159 24.16 -1.75 -2.23
C ALA A 159 23.91 -0.32 -2.75
N THR A 160 23.87 -0.16 -4.07
CA THR A 160 23.48 1.09 -4.73
C THR A 160 22.31 0.82 -5.66
N THR A 161 21.35 1.73 -5.70
CA THR A 161 20.16 1.62 -6.57
C THR A 161 20.40 2.35 -7.89
N GLY A 162 19.96 1.71 -8.99
CA GLY A 162 19.85 2.38 -10.28
C GLY A 162 18.53 3.15 -10.41
N GLU A 163 18.23 3.62 -11.60
CA GLU A 163 16.98 4.32 -11.92
C GLU A 163 15.78 3.37 -11.80
N THR A 164 14.77 3.78 -11.03
CA THR A 164 13.52 3.02 -10.87
C THR A 164 12.64 3.17 -12.11
N GLN A 165 12.24 2.04 -12.68
CA GLN A 165 11.24 1.98 -13.75
C GLN A 165 9.85 1.78 -13.16
N LEU A 166 8.88 2.60 -13.56
CA LEU A 166 7.49 2.49 -13.14
C LEU A 166 6.69 1.71 -14.18
N LEU A 167 5.80 0.86 -13.71
CA LEU A 167 4.83 0.11 -14.49
C LEU A 167 3.41 0.52 -14.05
N PRO A 168 2.89 1.63 -14.60
CA PRO A 168 1.55 2.13 -14.26
C PRO A 168 0.47 1.12 -14.64
N GLY A 169 -0.54 0.95 -13.76
CA GLY A 169 -1.63 0.00 -13.99
C GLY A 169 -1.34 -1.45 -13.56
N PHE A 170 -0.09 -1.81 -13.32
CA PHE A 170 0.30 -3.13 -12.81
C PHE A 170 0.38 -3.12 -11.28
N GLY A 171 -0.69 -2.68 -10.62
CA GLY A 171 -0.77 -2.62 -9.17
C GLY A 171 -1.51 -3.80 -8.56
N LEU A 172 -1.40 -3.93 -7.22
CA LEU A 172 -2.06 -5.00 -6.46
C LEU A 172 -3.58 -5.02 -6.69
N LEU A 173 -4.23 -3.84 -6.73
CA LEU A 173 -5.68 -3.78 -6.93
C LEU A 173 -6.09 -4.25 -8.32
N GLY A 174 -5.32 -3.87 -9.36
CA GLY A 174 -5.57 -4.37 -10.73
C GLY A 174 -5.41 -5.88 -10.83
N LEU A 175 -4.35 -6.44 -10.21
CA LEU A 175 -4.16 -7.90 -10.17
C LEU A 175 -5.33 -8.61 -9.47
N ILE A 176 -5.83 -8.07 -8.36
CA ILE A 176 -6.97 -8.64 -7.66
C ILE A 176 -8.26 -8.52 -8.51
N ASP A 177 -8.45 -7.41 -9.22
CA ASP A 177 -9.59 -7.22 -10.13
C ASP A 177 -9.57 -8.26 -11.26
N ASP A 178 -8.41 -8.48 -11.91
CA ASP A 178 -8.25 -9.49 -12.96
C ASP A 178 -8.53 -10.92 -12.44
N LEU A 179 -8.04 -11.25 -11.25
CA LEU A 179 -8.29 -12.54 -10.61
C LEU A 179 -9.78 -12.72 -10.27
N ALA A 180 -10.42 -11.67 -9.74
CA ALA A 180 -11.85 -11.69 -9.44
C ALA A 180 -12.68 -11.93 -10.70
N GLU A 181 -12.30 -11.32 -11.84
CA GLU A 181 -12.96 -11.55 -13.13
C GLU A 181 -12.82 -13.00 -13.58
N ILE A 182 -11.59 -13.56 -13.56
CA ILE A 182 -11.32 -14.96 -13.94
C ILE A 182 -12.15 -15.93 -13.08
N ILE A 183 -12.11 -15.76 -11.75
CA ILE A 183 -12.87 -16.61 -10.81
C ILE A 183 -14.37 -16.43 -11.04
N GLY A 184 -14.85 -15.20 -11.19
CA GLY A 184 -16.27 -14.91 -11.47
C GLY A 184 -16.79 -15.60 -12.73
N GLN A 185 -15.98 -15.57 -13.81
CA GLN A 185 -16.32 -16.29 -15.05
C GLN A 185 -16.45 -17.81 -14.83
N GLN A 186 -15.59 -18.41 -14.01
CA GLN A 186 -15.68 -19.83 -13.67
C GLN A 186 -16.94 -20.14 -12.84
N PHE A 187 -17.28 -19.31 -11.86
CA PHE A 187 -18.53 -19.43 -11.11
C PHE A 187 -19.75 -19.38 -12.02
N VAL A 188 -19.81 -18.42 -12.93
CA VAL A 188 -20.91 -18.30 -13.89
C VAL A 188 -21.03 -19.53 -14.79
N SER A 189 -19.89 -20.04 -15.30
CA SER A 189 -19.88 -21.20 -16.19
C SER A 189 -20.34 -22.49 -15.51
N GLN A 190 -19.95 -22.71 -14.27
CA GLN A 190 -20.24 -23.94 -13.52
C GLN A 190 -21.58 -23.92 -12.78
N THR A 191 -21.97 -22.76 -12.24
CA THR A 191 -23.11 -22.65 -11.31
C THR A 191 -24.21 -21.71 -11.79
N ARG A 192 -23.95 -20.89 -12.81
CA ARG A 192 -24.76 -19.76 -13.26
C ARG A 192 -24.90 -18.65 -12.20
N PHE A 193 -24.11 -18.69 -11.14
CA PHE A 193 -24.04 -17.65 -10.12
C PHE A 193 -22.92 -16.69 -10.47
N ASP A 194 -23.21 -15.37 -10.47
CA ASP A 194 -22.24 -14.33 -10.68
C ASP A 194 -21.95 -13.62 -9.34
N PRO A 195 -20.78 -13.85 -8.73
CA PRO A 195 -20.43 -13.25 -7.44
C PRO A 195 -20.23 -11.73 -7.52
N GLN A 196 -19.95 -11.17 -8.70
CA GLN A 196 -19.73 -9.74 -8.89
C GLN A 196 -21.02 -8.94 -9.12
N ARG A 197 -22.17 -9.61 -9.17
CA ARG A 197 -23.46 -8.97 -9.42
C ARG A 197 -24.01 -8.19 -8.22
N ARG A 198 -23.52 -8.47 -7.01
CA ARG A 198 -23.94 -7.81 -5.76
C ARG A 198 -22.71 -7.44 -4.96
N ALA A 199 -22.71 -6.23 -4.40
CA ALA A 199 -21.58 -5.70 -3.62
C ALA A 199 -21.11 -6.64 -2.49
N ASP A 200 -22.05 -7.29 -1.77
CA ASP A 200 -21.70 -8.21 -0.69
C ASP A 200 -20.99 -9.47 -1.18
N THR A 201 -21.45 -10.08 -2.28
CA THR A 201 -20.82 -11.29 -2.84
C THR A 201 -19.52 -10.96 -3.53
N GLU A 202 -19.46 -9.82 -4.20
CA GLU A 202 -18.22 -9.29 -4.76
C GLU A 202 -17.18 -9.05 -3.66
N GLN A 203 -17.55 -8.36 -2.58
CA GLN A 203 -16.66 -8.13 -1.46
C GLN A 203 -16.15 -9.44 -0.85
N THR A 204 -17.03 -10.43 -0.69
CA THR A 204 -16.64 -11.76 -0.18
C THR A 204 -15.63 -12.44 -1.10
N LEU A 205 -15.81 -12.37 -2.43
CA LEU A 205 -14.85 -12.89 -3.39
C LEU A 205 -13.48 -12.21 -3.21
N TYR A 206 -13.44 -10.88 -3.16
CA TYR A 206 -12.21 -10.11 -3.00
C TYR A 206 -11.47 -10.42 -1.69
N GLU A 207 -12.18 -10.67 -0.61
CA GLU A 207 -11.59 -11.07 0.68
C GLU A 207 -10.97 -12.48 0.63
N GLN A 208 -11.46 -13.36 -0.24
CA GLN A 208 -10.97 -14.72 -0.37
C GLN A 208 -9.76 -14.86 -1.31
N ILE A 209 -9.58 -13.96 -2.29
CA ILE A 209 -8.51 -14.05 -3.28
C ILE A 209 -7.12 -14.24 -2.66
N PRO A 210 -6.69 -13.50 -1.62
CA PRO A 210 -5.37 -13.70 -1.02
C PRO A 210 -5.15 -15.11 -0.47
N SER A 211 -6.17 -15.70 0.18
CA SER A 211 -6.09 -17.07 0.72
C SER A 211 -6.11 -18.12 -0.39
N LEU A 212 -6.87 -17.89 -1.49
CA LEU A 212 -6.83 -18.76 -2.66
C LEU A 212 -5.46 -18.78 -3.32
N LEU A 213 -4.83 -17.60 -3.51
CA LEU A 213 -3.46 -17.50 -4.02
C LEU A 213 -2.45 -18.23 -3.13
N GLN A 214 -2.59 -18.10 -1.81
CA GLN A 214 -1.73 -18.79 -0.87
C GLN A 214 -1.92 -20.33 -0.95
N ALA A 215 -3.14 -20.80 -1.10
CA ALA A 215 -3.42 -22.23 -1.28
C ALA A 215 -2.82 -22.76 -2.60
N LEU A 216 -2.92 -22.01 -3.69
CA LEU A 216 -2.32 -22.36 -4.99
C LEU A 216 -0.79 -22.42 -4.97
N ALA A 217 -0.12 -21.81 -4.02
CA ALA A 217 1.33 -21.95 -3.86
C ALA A 217 1.76 -23.40 -3.49
N THR A 218 0.84 -24.19 -2.93
CA THR A 218 1.10 -25.57 -2.46
C THR A 218 0.19 -26.63 -3.11
N GLN A 219 -0.85 -26.20 -3.80
CA GLN A 219 -1.86 -27.07 -4.42
C GLN A 219 -1.99 -26.71 -5.91
N SER A 220 -2.25 -27.70 -6.75
CA SER A 220 -2.45 -27.47 -8.19
C SER A 220 -3.86 -26.95 -8.53
N GLU A 221 -4.81 -27.14 -7.64
CA GLU A 221 -6.21 -26.70 -7.77
C GLU A 221 -6.76 -26.28 -6.39
N VAL A 222 -7.61 -25.25 -6.40
CA VAL A 222 -8.30 -24.70 -5.21
C VAL A 222 -9.75 -24.42 -5.51
#